data_59af31806261146f58a58a367d07453c
#
_entry.id   59af31806261146f58a58a367d07453c
#
_cell.length_a   1.000
_cell.length_b   1.000
_cell.length_c   1.000
_cell.angle_alpha   90.00
_cell.angle_beta   90.00
_cell.angle_gamma   90.00
#
_symmetry.space_group_name_H-M   'P 1'
#
loop_
_entity.id
_entity.type
_entity.pdbx_description
1 polymer ?
#
loop_
_entity_poly.entity_id
_entity_poly.type
_entity_poly.pdbx_seq_one_letter_code
_entity_poly.pdbx_strand_id
1 'polypeptide(L)'
;GDICINRGRASEALEQLVRDGRMWISRGASVAIFPEGTRSKDGEIGRFKAGAFTLAKEAGVDILPVVMTGTKTLIKKNLAFNWGNRITVRVLPPVPASEVAAAETHELMQTVRDRMCEALAEIRKQQ
;
A
#
# COMPACT_ATOMS: atom_id res chain seq x y z
N GLY A 1 -2.54 -16.64 -1.84
CA GLY A 1 -3.42 -16.76 -0.67
C GLY A 1 -3.51 -15.45 0.09
N ASP A 2 -4.66 -15.19 0.66
CA ASP A 2 -4.86 -13.98 1.45
C ASP A 2 -4.29 -14.14 2.85
N ILE A 3 -3.70 -13.07 3.36
CA ILE A 3 -3.27 -13.02 4.76
C ILE A 3 -4.46 -12.50 5.58
N CYS A 4 -5.07 -13.40 6.36
CA CYS A 4 -6.13 -13.02 7.27
C CYS A 4 -5.53 -12.41 8.55
N ILE A 5 -5.75 -11.12 8.75
CA ILE A 5 -5.22 -10.41 9.93
C ILE A 5 -6.31 -10.31 10.99
N ASN A 6 -6.00 -10.81 12.19
CA ASN A 6 -6.85 -10.58 13.35
C ASN A 6 -6.65 -9.15 13.86
N ARG A 7 -7.67 -8.30 13.71
CA ARG A 7 -7.60 -6.88 14.07
C ARG A 7 -7.84 -6.60 15.57
N GLY A 8 -8.02 -7.64 16.41
CA GLY A 8 -8.36 -7.48 17.82
C GLY A 8 -7.24 -6.85 18.67
N ARG A 9 -5.97 -7.07 18.30
CA ARG A 9 -4.80 -6.48 18.96
C ARG A 9 -3.77 -6.08 17.91
N ALA A 10 -3.37 -4.80 17.90
CA ALA A 10 -2.48 -4.25 16.88
C ALA A 10 -1.10 -4.94 16.82
N SER A 11 -0.53 -5.32 17.98
CA SER A 11 0.76 -6.02 18.05
C SER A 11 0.69 -7.44 17.47
N GLU A 12 -0.37 -8.17 17.78
CA GLU A 12 -0.60 -9.53 17.26
C GLU A 12 -0.85 -9.50 15.75
N ALA A 13 -1.60 -8.50 15.26
CA ALA A 13 -1.85 -8.31 13.85
C ALA A 13 -0.56 -8.02 13.08
N LEU A 14 0.34 -7.21 13.64
CA LEU A 14 1.65 -6.91 13.06
C LEU A 14 2.53 -8.16 13.01
N GLU A 15 2.63 -8.91 14.09
CA GLU A 15 3.39 -10.15 14.15
C GLU A 15 2.90 -11.18 13.13
N GLN A 16 1.58 -11.33 13.02
CA GLN A 16 0.96 -12.22 12.03
C GLN A 16 1.28 -11.78 10.60
N LEU A 17 1.15 -10.50 10.32
CA LEU A 17 1.46 -9.93 9.01
C LEU A 17 2.91 -10.21 8.60
N VAL A 18 3.84 -9.94 9.49
CA VAL A 18 5.27 -10.14 9.25
C VAL A 18 5.58 -11.63 9.04
N ARG A 19 5.09 -12.50 9.90
CA ARG A 19 5.30 -13.94 9.81
C ARG A 19 4.76 -14.51 8.50
N ASP A 20 3.50 -14.25 8.20
CA ASP A 20 2.83 -14.80 7.02
C ASP A 20 3.36 -14.17 5.74
N GLY A 21 3.64 -12.88 5.76
CA GLY A 21 4.26 -12.17 4.64
C GLY A 21 5.64 -12.71 4.29
N ARG A 22 6.48 -12.94 5.29
CA ARG A 22 7.81 -13.53 5.09
C ARG A 22 7.72 -14.93 4.50
N MET A 23 6.77 -15.73 4.97
CA MET A 23 6.52 -17.07 4.43
C MET A 23 6.19 -17.02 2.94
N TRP A 24 5.26 -16.17 2.53
CA TRP A 24 4.88 -16.04 1.13
C TRP A 24 6.01 -15.49 0.26
N ILE A 25 6.73 -14.49 0.74
CA ILE A 25 7.89 -13.92 0.04
C ILE A 25 8.99 -14.98 -0.15
N SER A 26 9.25 -15.80 0.86
CA SER A 26 10.23 -16.89 0.77
C SER A 26 9.86 -17.96 -0.27
N ARG A 27 8.58 -18.06 -0.60
CA ARG A 27 8.06 -18.95 -1.66
C ARG A 27 7.99 -18.30 -3.03
N GLY A 28 8.53 -17.09 -3.19
CA GLY A 28 8.56 -16.37 -4.46
C GLY A 28 7.33 -15.51 -4.76
N ALA A 29 6.43 -15.33 -3.80
CA ALA A 29 5.26 -14.49 -3.97
C ALA A 29 5.58 -13.03 -3.67
N SER A 30 4.85 -12.11 -4.32
CA SER A 30 4.79 -10.71 -3.93
C SER A 30 3.61 -10.48 -2.99
N VAL A 31 3.76 -9.56 -2.04
CA VAL A 31 2.70 -9.21 -1.09
C VAL A 31 2.20 -7.80 -1.40
N ALA A 32 0.92 -7.67 -1.69
CA ALA A 32 0.27 -6.37 -1.89
C ALA A 32 -0.39 -5.93 -0.59
N ILE A 33 -0.10 -4.71 -0.16
CA ILE A 33 -0.63 -4.15 1.09
C ILE A 33 -1.15 -2.74 0.83
N PHE A 34 -2.31 -2.43 1.44
CA PHE A 34 -2.82 -1.07 1.53
C PHE A 34 -2.31 -0.46 2.84
N PRO A 35 -1.32 0.45 2.79
CA PRO A 35 -0.63 0.90 4.01
C PRO A 35 -1.50 1.78 4.91
N GLU A 36 -2.59 2.32 4.39
CA GLU A 36 -3.56 3.08 5.18
C GLU A 36 -4.42 2.18 6.09
N GLY A 37 -4.50 0.88 5.79
CA GLY A 37 -5.29 -0.09 6.55
C GLY A 37 -6.80 0.03 6.37
N THR A 38 -7.29 1.10 5.79
CA THR A 38 -8.70 1.35 5.49
C THR A 38 -8.84 2.01 4.12
N ARG A 39 -10.05 1.95 3.55
CA ARG A 39 -10.35 2.68 2.32
C ARG A 39 -10.39 4.18 2.59
N SER A 40 -9.81 4.97 1.69
CA SER A 40 -9.91 6.41 1.73
C SER A 40 -11.37 6.87 1.61
N LYS A 41 -11.81 7.72 2.51
CA LYS A 41 -13.19 8.29 2.50
C LYS A 41 -13.32 9.47 1.55
N ASP A 42 -12.25 10.24 1.39
CA ASP A 42 -12.22 11.50 0.64
C ASP A 42 -11.42 11.42 -0.68
N GLY A 43 -10.77 10.30 -0.96
CA GLY A 43 -9.91 10.12 -2.13
C GLY A 43 -8.47 10.55 -1.90
N GLU A 44 -8.17 11.10 -0.74
CA GLU A 44 -6.81 11.47 -0.38
C GLU A 44 -6.04 10.29 0.22
N ILE A 45 -4.71 10.36 0.14
CA ILE A 45 -3.84 9.38 0.79
C ILE A 45 -3.74 9.73 2.27
N GLY A 46 -4.29 8.88 3.10
CA GLY A 46 -4.29 9.05 4.54
C GLY A 46 -2.95 8.69 5.19
N ARG A 47 -2.98 8.57 6.51
CA ARG A 47 -1.82 8.20 7.30
C ARG A 47 -1.46 6.71 7.07
N PHE A 48 -0.18 6.42 6.87
CA PHE A 48 0.31 5.06 6.72
C PHE A 48 0.53 4.38 8.07
N LYS A 49 0.28 3.08 8.09
CA LYS A 49 0.65 2.19 9.20
C LYS A 49 1.99 1.54 8.91
N ALA A 50 2.73 1.21 9.97
CA ALA A 50 4.09 0.70 9.85
C ALA A 50 4.20 -0.74 9.32
N GLY A 51 3.12 -1.51 9.32
CA GLY A 51 3.14 -2.95 9.04
C GLY A 51 3.81 -3.35 7.73
N ALA A 52 3.45 -2.69 6.62
CA ALA A 52 4.03 -2.97 5.31
C ALA A 52 5.54 -2.70 5.29
N PHE A 53 5.97 -1.63 5.93
CA PHE A 53 7.38 -1.20 5.97
C PHE A 53 8.20 -2.10 6.88
N THR A 54 7.65 -2.53 8.00
CA THR A 54 8.26 -3.51 8.90
C THR A 54 8.46 -4.84 8.17
N LEU A 55 7.43 -5.32 7.46
CA LEU A 55 7.53 -6.54 6.66
C LEU A 55 8.64 -6.44 5.61
N ALA A 56 8.68 -5.34 4.86
CA ALA A 56 9.69 -5.14 3.82
C ALA A 56 11.11 -5.16 4.39
N LYS A 57 11.33 -4.52 5.53
CA LYS A 57 12.62 -4.54 6.23
C LYS A 57 13.03 -5.94 6.68
N GLU A 58 12.13 -6.65 7.34
CA GLU A 58 12.42 -7.98 7.86
C GLU A 58 12.58 -9.03 6.78
N ALA A 59 11.83 -8.90 5.69
CA ALA A 59 11.95 -9.81 4.55
C ALA A 59 13.12 -9.46 3.62
N GLY A 60 13.69 -8.26 3.74
CA GLY A 60 14.81 -7.82 2.90
C GLY A 60 14.43 -7.65 1.43
N VAL A 61 13.26 -7.07 1.17
CA VAL A 61 12.71 -6.90 -0.19
C VAL A 61 12.48 -5.43 -0.54
N ASP A 62 12.32 -5.17 -1.84
CA ASP A 62 11.98 -3.86 -2.37
C ASP A 62 10.54 -3.47 -2.02
N ILE A 63 10.28 -2.17 -1.96
CA ILE A 63 8.93 -1.63 -1.89
C ILE A 63 8.59 -1.04 -3.26
N LEU A 64 7.47 -1.47 -3.82
CA LEU A 64 6.95 -0.94 -5.09
C LEU A 64 5.69 -0.10 -4.80
N PRO A 65 5.79 1.24 -4.75
CA PRO A 65 4.62 2.07 -4.54
C PRO A 65 3.72 2.10 -5.79
N VAL A 66 2.41 1.96 -5.59
CA VAL A 66 1.41 2.00 -6.65
C VAL A 66 0.28 2.93 -6.24
N VAL A 67 -0.07 3.85 -7.12
CA VAL A 67 -1.17 4.80 -6.90
C VAL A 67 -2.30 4.51 -7.87
N MET A 68 -3.51 4.42 -7.36
CA MET A 68 -4.72 4.20 -8.17
C MET A 68 -5.72 5.32 -7.95
N THR A 69 -6.36 5.75 -9.04
CA THR A 69 -7.45 6.72 -9.00
C THR A 69 -8.67 6.19 -9.77
N GLY A 70 -9.85 6.74 -9.48
CA GLY A 70 -11.09 6.38 -10.17
C GLY A 70 -11.85 5.21 -9.56
N THR A 71 -11.33 4.58 -8.53
CA THR A 71 -11.96 3.40 -7.91
C THR A 71 -13.23 3.72 -7.11
N LYS A 72 -13.35 4.95 -6.58
CA LYS A 72 -14.52 5.38 -5.80
C LYS A 72 -15.82 5.40 -6.58
N THR A 73 -15.72 5.67 -7.86
CA THR A 73 -16.89 5.85 -8.73
C THR A 73 -17.27 4.60 -9.50
N LEU A 74 -16.51 3.51 -9.29
CA LEU A 74 -16.75 2.25 -9.98
C LEU A 74 -18.03 1.55 -9.51
N ILE A 75 -18.33 1.64 -8.22
CA ILE A 75 -19.52 1.05 -7.61
C ILE A 75 -20.33 2.18 -6.96
N LYS A 76 -21.50 2.47 -7.52
CA LYS A 76 -22.47 3.39 -6.91
C LYS A 76 -23.11 2.72 -5.70
N LYS A 77 -23.66 3.55 -4.80
CA LYS A 77 -24.35 3.10 -3.57
C LYS A 77 -25.40 2.00 -3.78
N ASN A 78 -25.90 1.84 -5.00
CA ASN A 78 -26.92 0.85 -5.37
C ASN A 78 -26.33 -0.37 -6.10
N LEU A 79 -25.07 -0.69 -5.93
CA LEU A 79 -24.38 -1.83 -6.57
C LEU A 79 -24.37 -1.78 -8.12
N ALA A 80 -24.68 -0.64 -8.71
CA ALA A 80 -24.59 -0.47 -10.17
C ALA A 80 -23.17 -0.09 -10.57
N PHE A 81 -22.58 -0.82 -11.52
CA PHE A 81 -21.29 -0.48 -12.11
C PHE A 81 -21.40 0.78 -12.96
N ASN A 82 -20.49 1.70 -12.78
CA ASN A 82 -20.37 2.87 -13.64
C ASN A 82 -19.33 2.58 -14.74
N TRP A 83 -19.78 2.08 -15.86
CA TRP A 83 -18.92 1.65 -16.97
C TRP A 83 -18.18 2.79 -17.68
N GLY A 84 -18.51 4.05 -17.41
CA GLY A 84 -17.86 5.21 -18.01
C GLY A 84 -16.63 5.71 -17.25
N ASN A 85 -16.28 5.13 -16.13
CA ASN A 85 -15.17 5.61 -15.30
C ASN A 85 -13.82 5.06 -15.73
N ARG A 86 -12.85 5.96 -15.80
CA ARG A 86 -11.46 5.62 -16.06
C ARG A 86 -10.75 5.36 -14.75
N ILE A 87 -10.15 4.18 -14.63
CA ILE A 87 -9.22 3.86 -13.55
C ILE A 87 -7.81 4.13 -14.06
N THR A 88 -7.06 4.95 -13.34
CA THR A 88 -5.65 5.18 -13.63
C THR A 88 -4.80 4.51 -12.56
N VAL A 89 -3.84 3.72 -13.00
CA VAL A 89 -2.86 3.07 -12.14
C VAL A 89 -1.48 3.57 -12.52
N ARG A 90 -0.74 4.09 -11.54
CA ARG A 90 0.65 4.52 -11.75
C ARG A 90 1.56 3.74 -10.82
N VAL A 91 2.53 3.05 -11.41
CA VAL A 91 3.58 2.34 -10.67
C VAL A 91 4.78 3.30 -10.56
N LEU A 92 5.20 3.56 -9.34
CA LEU A 92 6.33 4.45 -9.06
C LEU A 92 7.64 3.67 -9.07
N PRO A 93 8.80 4.36 -9.17
CA PRO A 93 10.08 3.68 -9.04
C PRO A 93 10.18 2.90 -7.73
N PRO A 94 10.71 1.68 -7.75
CA PRO A 94 10.84 0.88 -6.54
C PRO A 94 11.84 1.49 -5.57
N VAL A 95 11.58 1.32 -4.29
CA VAL A 95 12.57 1.60 -3.23
C VAL A 95 13.38 0.32 -3.05
N PRO A 96 14.68 0.31 -3.38
CA PRO A 96 15.49 -0.90 -3.29
C PRO A 96 15.60 -1.43 -1.86
N ALA A 97 15.75 -2.73 -1.71
CA ALA A 97 15.90 -3.39 -0.42
C ALA A 97 17.02 -2.79 0.45
N SER A 98 18.12 -2.35 -0.18
CA SER A 98 19.22 -1.67 0.49
C SER A 98 18.81 -0.34 1.13
N GLU A 99 18.00 0.45 0.43
CA GLU A 99 17.43 1.70 0.97
C GLU A 99 16.42 1.41 2.07
N VAL A 100 15.58 0.40 1.87
CA VAL A 100 14.58 -0.02 2.88
C VAL A 100 15.28 -0.40 4.19
N ALA A 101 16.35 -1.18 4.11
CA ALA A 101 17.11 -1.61 5.28
C ALA A 101 17.83 -0.47 5.99
N ALA A 102 18.37 0.49 5.25
CA ALA A 102 19.17 1.60 5.78
C ALA A 102 18.32 2.74 6.38
N ALA A 103 17.08 2.92 5.89
CA ALA A 103 16.23 4.02 6.33
C ALA A 103 15.56 3.73 7.68
N GLU A 104 15.35 4.77 8.47
CA GLU A 104 14.48 4.69 9.65
C GLU A 104 13.04 4.52 9.19
N THR A 105 12.25 3.71 9.91
CA THR A 105 10.90 3.31 9.48
C THR A 105 9.97 4.51 9.25
N HIS A 106 9.94 5.46 10.17
CA HIS A 106 9.10 6.65 10.02
C HIS A 106 9.50 7.53 8.84
N GLU A 107 10.80 7.71 8.63
CA GLU A 107 11.33 8.46 7.48
C GLU A 107 11.00 7.77 6.17
N LEU A 108 11.13 6.45 6.12
CA LEU A 108 10.79 5.65 4.96
C LEU A 108 9.29 5.77 4.62
N MET A 109 8.43 5.64 5.63
CA MET A 109 6.98 5.81 5.48
C MET A 109 6.65 7.19 4.91
N GLN A 110 7.24 8.24 5.45
CA GLN A 110 6.99 9.61 5.02
C GLN A 110 7.49 9.84 3.58
N THR A 111 8.67 9.36 3.25
CA THR A 111 9.24 9.47 1.91
C THR A 111 8.35 8.78 0.87
N VAL A 112 7.93 7.56 1.13
CA VAL A 112 7.06 6.79 0.22
C VAL A 112 5.70 7.48 0.09
N ARG A 113 5.12 7.90 1.20
CA ARG A 113 3.84 8.61 1.20
C ARG A 113 3.91 9.91 0.39
N ASP A 114 4.95 10.71 0.57
CA ASP A 114 5.13 11.96 -0.16
C ASP A 114 5.23 11.72 -1.67
N ARG A 115 5.99 10.73 -2.10
CA ARG A 115 6.08 10.35 -3.51
C ARG A 115 4.73 9.91 -4.08
N MET A 116 3.96 9.17 -3.32
CA MET A 116 2.62 8.74 -3.73
C MET A 116 1.65 9.91 -3.80
N CYS A 117 1.71 10.85 -2.86
CA CYS A 117 0.89 12.07 -2.89
C CYS A 117 1.22 12.95 -4.10
N GLU A 118 2.49 13.12 -4.43
CA GLU A 118 2.92 13.85 -5.62
C GLU A 118 2.40 13.19 -6.91
N ALA A 119 2.52 11.88 -7.00
CA ALA A 119 2.01 11.13 -8.15
C ALA A 119 0.49 11.25 -8.30
N LEU A 120 -0.25 11.21 -7.19
CA LEU A 120 -1.69 11.40 -7.19
C LEU A 120 -2.07 12.81 -7.69
N ALA A 121 -1.36 13.83 -7.23
CA ALA A 121 -1.57 15.20 -7.68
C ALA A 121 -1.31 15.37 -9.19
N GLU A 122 -0.26 14.74 -9.69
CA GLU A 122 0.06 14.75 -11.13
C GLU A 122 -1.02 14.05 -11.96
N ILE A 123 -1.52 12.91 -11.52
CA ILE A 123 -2.60 12.18 -12.19
C ILE A 123 -3.85 13.05 -12.27
N ARG A 124 -4.20 13.74 -11.19
CA ARG A 124 -5.38 14.63 -11.13
C ARG A 124 -5.26 15.83 -12.06
N LYS A 125 -4.07 16.36 -12.28
CA LYS A 125 -3.83 17.44 -13.25
C LYS A 125 -4.05 17.01 -14.70
N GLN A 126 -3.92 15.73 -15.00
CA GLN A 126 -4.07 15.16 -16.34
C GLN A 126 -5.49 14.71 -16.64
N GLN A 127 -6.38 14.76 -15.65
CA GLN A 127 -7.78 14.37 -15.77
C GLN A 127 -8.69 15.54 -16.13
#